data_18f48e12b68817ce917a40910cbf92be
#
_entry.id   18f48e12b68817ce917a40910cbf92be
#
_cell.length_a   1.000
_cell.length_b   1.000
_cell.length_c   1.000
_cell.angle_alpha   90.00
_cell.angle_beta   90.00
_cell.angle_gamma   90.00
#
_symmetry.space_group_name_H-M   'P 1'
#
loop_
_entity.id
_entity.type
_entity.pdbx_description
1 polymer ?
#
loop_
_entity_poly.entity_id
_entity_poly.type
_entity_poly.pdbx_seq_one_letter_code
_entity_poly.pdbx_strand_id
1 'polypeptide(L)'
;MKPVFEITKAAFFDAAHFIEQGPTDHRYRKLHGHSFKVEASVRGEMLPEGWVADLETLDVALKAVAAELDHGLLNDRAGLEVPTLERLCLYFAERLQGQFPGLSRVVLSRPTIGETCALVL
;
A
#
# COMPACT_ATOMS: atom_id res chain seq x y z
N MET A 1 14.91 -29.30 0.96
CA MET A 1 13.98 -28.17 0.76
C MET A 1 14.42 -27.00 1.63
N LYS A 2 14.55 -25.82 1.05
CA LYS A 2 14.86 -24.61 1.81
C LYS A 2 13.57 -23.89 2.18
N PRO A 3 13.42 -23.48 3.45
CA PRO A 3 12.22 -22.75 3.85
C PRO A 3 12.18 -21.37 3.19
N VAL A 4 10.97 -20.93 2.88
CA VAL A 4 10.68 -19.61 2.34
C VAL A 4 9.91 -18.84 3.40
N PHE A 5 10.33 -17.61 3.61
CA PHE A 5 9.72 -16.72 4.60
C PHE A 5 9.08 -15.53 3.90
N GLU A 6 8.07 -14.98 4.53
CA GLU A 6 7.48 -13.72 4.09
C GLU A 6 7.51 -12.76 5.28
N ILE A 7 8.18 -11.63 5.12
CA ILE A 7 8.23 -10.59 6.14
C ILE A 7 7.37 -9.43 5.71
N THR A 8 6.79 -8.72 6.67
CA THR A 8 5.81 -7.66 6.39
C THR A 8 6.11 -6.45 7.25
N LYS A 9 6.02 -5.27 6.65
CA LYS A 9 6.09 -4.00 7.35
C LYS A 9 4.83 -3.20 7.04
N ALA A 10 4.34 -2.46 8.02
CA ALA A 10 3.16 -1.61 7.87
C ALA A 10 3.52 -0.13 8.03
N ALA A 11 2.77 0.71 7.36
CA ALA A 11 2.80 2.16 7.53
C ALA A 11 1.38 2.69 7.46
N PHE A 12 1.18 3.92 7.96
CA PHE A 12 -0.13 4.54 8.05
C PHE A 12 -0.10 5.93 7.41
N PHE A 13 -1.22 6.32 6.83
CA PHE A 13 -1.39 7.68 6.32
C PHE A 13 -2.87 8.04 6.35
N ASP A 14 -3.15 9.33 6.48
CA ASP A 14 -4.51 9.87 6.42
C ASP A 14 -4.64 10.68 5.13
N ALA A 15 -5.69 10.43 4.36
CA ALA A 15 -5.87 11.11 3.09
C ALA A 15 -7.33 11.26 2.75
N ALA A 16 -7.62 12.28 1.95
CA ALA A 16 -8.95 12.54 1.40
C ALA A 16 -9.04 11.97 -0.01
N HIS A 17 -10.23 11.60 -0.40
CA HIS A 17 -10.52 11.19 -1.78
C HIS A 17 -12.02 11.30 -2.10
N PHE A 18 -12.33 11.15 -3.36
CA PHE A 18 -13.68 10.93 -3.85
C PHE A 18 -13.61 10.01 -5.07
N ILE A 19 -14.67 9.23 -5.28
CA ILE A 19 -14.76 8.29 -6.41
C ILE A 19 -15.97 8.65 -7.24
N GLU A 20 -15.75 9.15 -8.45
CA GLU A 20 -16.80 9.61 -9.35
C GLU A 20 -17.50 8.48 -10.11
N GLN A 21 -16.85 7.32 -10.17
CA GLN A 21 -17.36 6.15 -10.87
C GLN A 21 -18.45 5.46 -10.05
N GLY A 22 -19.38 4.80 -10.71
CA GLY A 22 -20.50 4.15 -10.06
C GLY A 22 -21.77 5.01 -10.05
N PRO A 23 -22.78 4.63 -9.26
CA PRO A 23 -24.05 5.35 -9.21
C PRO A 23 -23.90 6.81 -8.79
N THR A 24 -24.69 7.71 -9.39
CA THR A 24 -24.56 9.15 -9.17
C THR A 24 -24.91 9.59 -7.75
N ASP A 25 -25.66 8.78 -7.03
CA ASP A 25 -26.06 9.04 -5.64
C ASP A 25 -25.17 8.30 -4.63
N HIS A 26 -24.11 7.62 -5.09
CA HIS A 26 -23.26 6.87 -4.19
C HIS A 26 -22.46 7.80 -3.28
N ARG A 27 -22.41 7.48 -1.98
CA ARG A 27 -21.73 8.30 -0.97
C ARG A 27 -20.25 8.51 -1.25
N TYR A 28 -19.60 7.61 -2.00
CA TYR A 28 -18.18 7.71 -2.34
C TYR A 28 -17.88 8.85 -3.32
N ARG A 29 -18.91 9.39 -3.97
CA ARG A 29 -18.74 10.57 -4.82
C ARG A 29 -18.46 11.83 -4.03
N LYS A 30 -18.84 11.86 -2.76
CA LYS A 30 -18.58 13.00 -1.89
C LYS A 30 -17.14 12.97 -1.40
N LEU A 31 -16.53 14.15 -1.32
CA LEU A 31 -15.21 14.29 -0.72
C LEU A 31 -15.26 13.82 0.73
N HIS A 32 -14.37 12.90 1.08
CA HIS A 32 -14.28 12.37 2.43
C HIS A 32 -12.86 11.88 2.66
N GLY A 33 -12.54 11.51 3.90
CA GLY A 33 -11.20 11.05 4.26
C GLY A 33 -11.24 9.76 5.06
N HIS A 34 -10.09 9.10 5.07
CA HIS A 34 -9.88 7.86 5.81
C HIS A 34 -8.49 7.83 6.41
N SER A 35 -8.35 7.04 7.48
CA SER A 35 -7.06 6.56 7.92
C SER A 35 -6.77 5.26 7.17
N PHE A 36 -5.67 5.24 6.45
CA PHE A 36 -5.23 4.09 5.66
C PHE A 36 -4.07 3.38 6.35
N LYS A 37 -4.03 2.08 6.17
CA LYS A 37 -2.89 1.24 6.53
C LYS A 37 -2.39 0.56 5.27
N VAL A 38 -1.08 0.61 5.05
CA VAL A 38 -0.44 -0.13 3.96
C VAL A 38 0.53 -1.14 4.56
N GLU A 39 0.49 -2.37 4.04
CA GLU A 39 1.42 -3.42 4.40
C GLU A 39 2.14 -3.88 3.14
N ALA A 40 3.47 -3.97 3.22
CA ALA A 40 4.28 -4.51 2.13
C ALA A 40 5.01 -5.74 2.63
N SER A 41 4.94 -6.82 1.85
CA SER A 41 5.56 -8.10 2.19
C SER A 41 6.64 -8.45 1.18
N VAL A 42 7.76 -8.96 1.69
CA VAL A 42 8.87 -9.45 0.87
C VAL A 42 9.07 -10.92 1.19
N ARG A 43 9.16 -11.74 0.14
CA ARG A 43 9.23 -13.20 0.25
C ARG A 43 10.56 -13.69 -0.30
N GLY A 44 11.14 -14.66 0.37
CA GLY A 44 12.38 -15.27 -0.09
C GLY A 44 12.97 -16.24 0.91
N GLU A 45 14.12 -16.77 0.55
CA GLU A 45 14.91 -17.59 1.45
C GLU A 45 15.68 -16.69 2.43
N MET A 46 16.05 -17.25 3.57
CA MET A 46 16.86 -16.54 4.54
C MET A 46 18.27 -16.33 4.00
N LEU A 47 18.73 -15.08 4.03
CA LEU A 47 20.09 -14.72 3.65
C LEU A 47 21.07 -15.06 4.77
N PRO A 48 22.40 -15.04 4.50
CA PRO A 48 23.40 -15.32 5.54
C PRO A 48 23.28 -14.45 6.80
N GLU A 49 22.75 -13.23 6.65
CA GLU A 49 22.52 -12.31 7.78
C GLU A 49 21.40 -12.78 8.73
N GLY A 50 20.60 -13.76 8.32
CA GLY A 50 19.52 -14.30 9.14
C GLY A 50 18.14 -13.70 8.84
N TRP A 51 18.01 -12.93 7.77
CA TRP A 51 16.72 -12.35 7.34
C TRP A 51 16.50 -12.53 5.84
N VAL A 52 15.26 -12.32 5.40
CA VAL A 52 14.89 -12.28 3.96
C VAL A 52 15.33 -10.94 3.37
N ALA A 53 15.07 -9.88 4.09
CA ALA A 53 15.44 -8.51 3.75
C ALA A 53 15.48 -7.70 5.05
N ASP A 54 16.18 -6.57 5.01
CA ASP A 54 16.24 -5.67 6.16
C ASP A 54 14.91 -4.94 6.33
N LEU A 55 14.23 -5.19 7.44
CA LEU A 55 12.95 -4.53 7.75
C LEU A 55 13.09 -3.02 7.89
N GLU A 56 14.23 -2.51 8.33
CA GLU A 56 14.45 -1.06 8.41
C GLU A 56 14.49 -0.43 7.01
N THR A 57 15.15 -1.09 6.06
CA THR A 57 15.18 -0.62 4.67
C THR A 57 13.78 -0.60 4.08
N LEU A 58 12.99 -1.64 4.35
CA LEU A 58 11.60 -1.69 3.91
C LEU A 58 10.75 -0.61 4.59
N ASP A 59 10.97 -0.37 5.88
CA ASP A 59 10.28 0.66 6.64
C ASP A 59 10.50 2.04 6.04
N VAL A 60 11.75 2.39 5.78
CA VAL A 60 12.11 3.69 5.20
C VAL A 60 11.46 3.88 3.83
N ALA A 61 11.55 2.87 2.97
CA ALA A 61 10.98 2.95 1.63
C ALA A 61 9.45 3.05 1.67
N LEU A 62 8.80 2.25 2.50
CA LEU A 62 7.35 2.23 2.63
C LEU A 62 6.83 3.56 3.17
N LYS A 63 7.46 4.07 4.21
CA LYS A 63 7.07 5.36 4.82
C LYS A 63 7.28 6.53 3.87
N ALA A 64 8.30 6.48 3.02
CA ALA A 64 8.53 7.52 2.03
C ALA A 64 7.38 7.60 1.03
N VAL A 65 6.86 6.47 0.57
CA VAL A 65 5.71 6.43 -0.33
C VAL A 65 4.45 6.90 0.39
N ALA A 66 4.21 6.42 1.61
CA ALA A 66 3.07 6.84 2.42
C ALA A 66 3.08 8.36 2.66
N ALA A 67 4.25 8.94 2.91
CA ALA A 67 4.39 10.37 3.13
C ALA A 67 3.98 11.21 1.91
N GLU A 68 4.13 10.68 0.70
CA GLU A 68 3.67 11.37 -0.52
C GLU A 68 2.15 11.57 -0.52
N LEU A 69 1.42 10.68 0.15
CA LEU A 69 -0.04 10.65 0.15
C LEU A 69 -0.65 11.26 1.40
N ASP A 70 0.13 11.33 2.49
CA ASP A 70 -0.37 11.72 3.80
C ASP A 70 -0.82 13.19 3.81
N HIS A 71 -2.01 13.43 4.40
CA HIS A 71 -2.64 14.74 4.48
C HIS A 71 -2.92 15.39 3.12
N GLY A 72 -3.07 14.58 2.07
CA GLY A 72 -3.36 15.07 0.74
C GLY A 72 -4.69 14.58 0.19
N LEU A 73 -5.01 15.06 -1.00
CA LEU A 73 -6.12 14.58 -1.81
C LEU A 73 -5.58 13.57 -2.81
N LEU A 74 -5.98 12.31 -2.68
CA LEU A 74 -5.46 11.22 -3.52
C LEU A 74 -5.72 11.47 -5.00
N ASN A 75 -6.88 12.05 -5.33
CA ASN A 75 -7.28 12.33 -6.72
C ASN A 75 -6.29 13.23 -7.47
N ASP A 76 -5.50 14.03 -6.74
CA ASP A 76 -4.51 14.94 -7.35
C ASP A 76 -3.22 14.22 -7.73
N ARG A 77 -3.04 12.98 -7.32
CA ARG A 77 -1.82 12.21 -7.62
C ARG A 77 -1.94 11.50 -8.97
N ALA A 78 -0.88 11.58 -9.77
CA ALA A 78 -0.79 10.83 -11.02
C ALA A 78 -0.87 9.33 -10.72
N GLY A 79 -1.76 8.63 -11.40
CA GLY A 79 -2.03 7.22 -11.18
C GLY A 79 -3.16 6.95 -10.19
N LEU A 80 -3.62 7.99 -9.47
CA LEU A 80 -4.67 7.87 -8.48
C LEU A 80 -5.90 8.74 -8.82
N GLU A 81 -6.11 9.02 -10.11
CA GLU A 81 -7.29 9.75 -10.59
C GLU A 81 -8.58 9.02 -10.23
N VAL A 82 -8.52 7.69 -10.11
CA VAL A 82 -9.59 6.85 -9.55
C VAL A 82 -9.00 6.18 -8.30
N PRO A 83 -9.08 6.83 -7.13
CA PRO A 83 -8.30 6.40 -5.96
C PRO A 83 -8.98 5.32 -5.13
N THR A 84 -9.14 4.15 -5.73
CA THR A 84 -9.63 2.94 -5.07
C THR A 84 -8.51 2.25 -4.29
N LEU A 85 -8.87 1.32 -3.43
CA LEU A 85 -7.88 0.48 -2.73
C LEU A 85 -7.00 -0.28 -3.72
N GLU A 86 -7.59 -0.78 -4.81
CA GLU A 86 -6.86 -1.49 -5.86
C GLU A 86 -5.80 -0.62 -6.51
N ARG A 87 -6.16 0.62 -6.87
CA ARG A 87 -5.22 1.57 -7.46
C ARG A 87 -4.13 1.98 -6.48
N LEU A 88 -4.46 2.10 -5.22
CA LEU A 88 -3.46 2.36 -4.17
C LEU A 88 -2.47 1.21 -4.04
N CYS A 89 -2.94 -0.04 -4.11
CA CYS A 89 -2.05 -1.20 -4.10
C CYS A 89 -1.04 -1.12 -5.25
N LEU A 90 -1.51 -0.81 -6.46
CA LEU A 90 -0.63 -0.66 -7.63
C LEU A 90 0.36 0.49 -7.45
N TYR A 91 -0.10 1.60 -6.89
CA TYR A 91 0.73 2.77 -6.63
C TYR A 91 1.94 2.42 -5.76
N PHE A 92 1.71 1.71 -4.67
CA PHE A 92 2.78 1.27 -3.77
C PHE A 92 3.67 0.22 -4.42
N ALA A 93 3.08 -0.76 -5.10
CA ALA A 93 3.86 -1.84 -5.72
C ALA A 93 4.82 -1.29 -6.78
N GLU A 94 4.37 -0.38 -7.62
CA GLU A 94 5.21 0.22 -8.67
C GLU A 94 6.42 0.95 -8.08
N ARG A 95 6.28 1.56 -6.91
CA ARG A 95 7.35 2.31 -6.26
C ARG A 95 8.30 1.43 -5.46
N LEU A 96 7.86 0.25 -5.04
CA LEU A 96 8.66 -0.63 -4.19
C LEU A 96 9.35 -1.75 -4.95
N GLN A 97 8.80 -2.20 -6.07
CA GLN A 97 9.31 -3.38 -6.81
C GLN A 97 10.76 -3.26 -7.24
N GLY A 98 11.19 -2.07 -7.65
CA GLY A 98 12.56 -1.87 -8.12
C GLY A 98 13.61 -2.11 -7.04
N GLN A 99 13.31 -1.69 -5.82
CA GLN A 99 14.20 -1.86 -4.67
C GLN A 99 14.01 -3.22 -4.00
N PHE A 100 12.82 -3.81 -4.10
CA PHE A 100 12.49 -5.08 -3.45
C PHE A 100 12.00 -6.08 -4.50
N PRO A 101 12.90 -6.76 -5.22
CA PRO A 101 12.47 -7.73 -6.25
C PRO A 101 11.69 -8.92 -5.68
N GLY A 102 11.83 -9.18 -4.38
CA GLY A 102 11.05 -10.20 -3.68
C GLY A 102 9.70 -9.71 -3.16
N LEU A 103 9.28 -8.48 -3.51
CA LEU A 103 7.96 -7.98 -3.10
C LEU A 103 6.89 -8.96 -3.54
N SER A 104 6.11 -9.47 -2.58
CA SER A 104 5.14 -10.54 -2.82
C SER A 104 3.70 -10.10 -2.62
N ARG A 105 3.50 -9.03 -1.88
CA ARG A 105 2.15 -8.61 -1.51
C ARG A 105 2.14 -7.15 -1.06
N VAL A 106 1.10 -6.43 -1.47
CA VAL A 106 0.78 -5.11 -0.95
C VAL A 106 -0.68 -5.13 -0.50
N VAL A 107 -0.93 -4.75 0.74
CA VAL A 107 -2.29 -4.72 1.31
C VAL A 107 -2.61 -3.30 1.72
N LEU A 108 -3.67 -2.77 1.18
CA LEU A 108 -4.25 -1.48 1.59
C LEU A 108 -5.52 -1.73 2.38
N SER A 109 -5.65 -1.07 3.51
CA SER A 109 -6.86 -1.19 4.31
C SER A 109 -7.29 0.15 4.88
N ARG A 110 -8.59 0.23 5.15
CA ARG A 110 -9.26 1.28 5.92
C ARG A 110 -9.76 0.63 7.20
N PRO A 111 -8.90 0.48 8.22
CA PRO A 111 -9.23 -0.36 9.39
C PRO A 111 -10.47 0.09 10.15
N THR A 112 -10.70 1.42 10.19
CA THR A 112 -11.84 1.99 10.95
C THR A 112 -13.19 1.59 10.38
N ILE A 113 -13.26 1.21 9.12
CA ILE A 113 -14.50 0.79 8.46
C ILE A 113 -14.41 -0.65 7.93
N GLY A 114 -13.35 -1.38 8.30
CA GLY A 114 -13.24 -2.80 8.02
C GLY A 114 -13.07 -3.20 6.56
N GLU A 115 -12.38 -2.36 5.77
CA GLU A 115 -12.14 -2.62 4.34
C GLU A 115 -10.69 -2.92 4.07
N THR A 116 -10.44 -3.89 3.20
CA THR A 116 -9.09 -4.35 2.87
C THR A 116 -9.02 -4.82 1.42
N CYS A 117 -7.88 -4.57 0.79
CA CYS A 117 -7.58 -5.03 -0.56
C CYS A 117 -6.13 -5.51 -0.60
N ALA A 118 -5.91 -6.71 -1.12
CA ALA A 118 -4.56 -7.28 -1.27
C ALA A 118 -4.22 -7.44 -2.74
N LEU A 119 -3.07 -6.90 -3.12
CA LEU A 119 -2.44 -7.21 -4.41
C LEU A 119 -1.42 -8.31 -4.15
N VAL A 120 -1.62 -9.46 -4.76
CA VAL A 120 -0.73 -10.63 -4.65
C VAL A 120 0.11 -10.69 -5.91
N LEU A 121 1.43 -10.62 -5.73
CA LEU A 121 2.39 -10.57 -6.84
C LEU A 121 3.01 -11.94 -7.13
#